data_633e9e6a23e721a8b533ff1062e7b370
#
_entry.id   633e9e6a23e721a8b533ff1062e7b370
#
_cell.length_a   1.000
_cell.length_b   1.000
_cell.length_c   1.000
_cell.angle_alpha   90.00
_cell.angle_beta   90.00
_cell.angle_gamma   90.00
#
_symmetry.space_group_name_H-M   'P 1'
#
loop_
_entity.id
_entity.type
_entity.pdbx_description
1 polymer ?
#
loop_
_entity_poly.entity_id
_entity_poly.type
_entity_poly.pdbx_seq_one_letter_code
_entity_poly.pdbx_strand_id
1 'polypeptide(L)'
;MAKVCLKSRVVLQTLIGPVSVTACKQGVHDITLTPATQFPQEKVATAITEEPDHWPSPLKQCVDWLTVYFKDAKAASRKPLPPFHRPTAKTDSFTYKVWETLTHQVPCGETVTYGQLAAMVGNDKACRAVGGAMRANQIPILMPCHRVTASNGALGNYMSGKGTVLKKWLLEHEGAMVK
;
A
#
# COMPACT_ATOMS: atom_id res chain seq x y z
N MET A 1 -27.35 2.91 -8.60
CA MET A 1 -27.07 2.05 -7.44
C MET A 1 -25.75 1.33 -7.65
N ALA A 2 -24.76 1.52 -6.77
CA ALA A 2 -23.52 0.74 -6.84
C ALA A 2 -23.85 -0.74 -6.64
N LYS A 3 -23.48 -1.59 -7.60
CA LYS A 3 -23.65 -3.05 -7.46
C LYS A 3 -22.88 -3.51 -6.22
N VAL A 4 -23.58 -3.97 -5.19
CA VAL A 4 -22.96 -4.61 -4.03
C VAL A 4 -22.25 -5.87 -4.53
N CYS A 5 -20.91 -5.89 -4.45
CA CYS A 5 -20.14 -7.06 -4.85
C CYS A 5 -19.91 -8.00 -3.66
N LEU A 6 -19.93 -9.29 -3.93
CA LEU A 6 -19.55 -10.31 -2.94
C LEU A 6 -18.07 -10.21 -2.64
N LYS A 7 -17.74 -9.88 -1.40
CA LYS A 7 -16.38 -9.71 -0.92
C LYS A 7 -15.90 -10.95 -0.18
N SER A 8 -14.64 -11.29 -0.35
CA SER A 8 -13.93 -12.30 0.43
C SER A 8 -12.77 -11.65 1.16
N ARG A 9 -12.48 -12.13 2.35
CA ARG A 9 -11.38 -11.66 3.20
C ARG A 9 -10.44 -12.79 3.54
N VAL A 10 -9.15 -12.50 3.53
CA VAL A 10 -8.08 -13.39 4.01
C VAL A 10 -7.24 -12.64 5.03
N VAL A 11 -6.67 -13.35 5.99
CA VAL A 11 -5.66 -12.79 6.90
C VAL A 11 -4.35 -13.54 6.73
N LEU A 12 -3.29 -12.77 6.54
CA LEU A 12 -1.92 -13.25 6.41
C LEU A 12 -1.13 -12.86 7.65
N GLN A 13 -0.41 -13.82 8.24
CA GLN A 13 0.66 -13.50 9.17
C GLN A 13 1.92 -13.16 8.37
N THR A 14 2.49 -11.99 8.62
CA THR A 14 3.63 -11.46 7.87
C THR A 14 4.72 -10.95 8.81
N LEU A 15 5.84 -10.52 8.23
CA LEU A 15 6.95 -9.88 8.97
C LEU A 15 6.54 -8.60 9.73
N ILE A 16 5.48 -7.94 9.29
CA ILE A 16 4.99 -6.70 9.91
C ILE A 16 3.77 -6.94 10.82
N GLY A 17 3.41 -8.18 11.07
CA GLY A 17 2.21 -8.58 11.79
C GLY A 17 1.07 -9.01 10.85
N PRO A 18 -0.16 -9.14 11.38
CA PRO A 18 -1.32 -9.54 10.59
C PRO A 18 -1.66 -8.52 9.51
N VAL A 19 -1.87 -9.02 8.29
CA VAL A 19 -2.33 -8.25 7.14
C VAL A 19 -3.63 -8.87 6.64
N SER A 20 -4.70 -8.09 6.67
CA SER A 20 -6.01 -8.50 6.15
C SER A 20 -6.22 -7.92 4.76
N VAL A 21 -6.63 -8.76 3.81
CA VAL A 21 -6.94 -8.36 2.44
C VAL A 21 -8.40 -8.68 2.15
N THR A 22 -9.13 -7.69 1.64
CA THR A 22 -10.51 -7.85 1.17
C THR A 22 -10.58 -7.61 -0.34
N ALA A 23 -11.15 -8.55 -1.08
CA ALA A 23 -11.32 -8.43 -2.52
C ALA A 23 -12.64 -9.05 -2.99
N CYS A 24 -13.03 -8.69 -4.20
CA CYS A 24 -14.13 -9.32 -4.93
C CYS A 24 -13.67 -9.79 -6.32
N LYS A 25 -14.57 -10.29 -7.15
CA LYS A 25 -14.24 -10.72 -8.53
C LYS A 25 -13.66 -9.59 -9.41
N GLN A 26 -13.90 -8.34 -9.08
CA GLN A 26 -13.45 -7.17 -9.85
C GLN A 26 -12.09 -6.61 -9.38
N GLY A 27 -11.70 -6.85 -8.13
CA GLY A 27 -10.42 -6.36 -7.61
C GLY A 27 -10.34 -6.30 -6.09
N VAL A 28 -9.19 -5.84 -5.63
CA VAL A 28 -8.89 -5.59 -4.22
C VAL A 28 -9.61 -4.32 -3.76
N HIS A 29 -10.29 -4.39 -2.62
CA HIS A 29 -11.00 -3.27 -2.00
C HIS A 29 -10.18 -2.57 -0.94
N ASP A 30 -9.63 -3.36 -0.03
CA ASP A 30 -8.85 -2.82 1.08
C ASP A 30 -7.76 -3.81 1.56
N ILE A 31 -6.73 -3.22 2.16
CA ILE A 31 -5.69 -3.92 2.91
C ILE A 31 -5.59 -3.23 4.26
N THR A 32 -5.83 -3.97 5.32
CA THR A 32 -5.66 -3.49 6.68
C THR A 32 -4.37 -4.05 7.28
N LEU A 33 -3.49 -3.15 7.69
CA LEU A 33 -2.26 -3.49 8.39
C LEU A 33 -2.51 -3.37 9.90
N THR A 34 -2.12 -4.40 10.64
CA THR A 34 -2.11 -4.36 12.11
C THR A 34 -0.65 -4.47 12.55
N PRO A 35 0.07 -3.33 12.60
CA PRO A 35 1.51 -3.36 12.84
C PRO A 35 1.81 -3.89 14.23
N ALA A 36 2.75 -4.82 14.30
CA ALA A 36 3.36 -5.22 15.56
C ALA A 36 4.14 -4.05 16.16
N THR A 37 4.26 -4.00 17.47
CA THR A 37 5.08 -3.01 18.18
C THR A 37 6.58 -3.22 17.96
N GLN A 38 6.95 -4.45 17.60
CA GLN A 38 8.31 -4.86 17.25
C GLN A 38 8.23 -5.81 16.04
N PHE A 39 9.17 -5.66 15.11
CA PHE A 39 9.25 -6.55 13.94
C PHE A 39 10.29 -7.64 14.20
N PRO A 40 10.00 -8.91 13.86
CA PRO A 40 10.96 -9.98 14.01
C PRO A 40 12.22 -9.71 13.17
N GLN A 41 13.37 -9.98 13.74
CA GLN A 41 14.65 -9.89 13.00
C GLN A 41 14.87 -11.11 12.10
N GLU A 42 14.18 -12.21 12.38
CA GLU A 42 14.24 -13.42 11.57
C GLU A 42 13.19 -13.38 10.45
N LYS A 43 13.55 -13.94 9.30
CA LYS A 43 12.64 -14.07 8.14
C LYS A 43 11.54 -15.07 8.45
N VAL A 44 10.40 -14.59 8.90
CA VAL A 44 9.19 -15.40 9.04
C VAL A 44 8.51 -15.51 7.66
N ALA A 45 8.19 -16.72 7.25
CA ALA A 45 7.43 -16.92 6.02
C ALA A 45 6.00 -16.36 6.17
N THR A 46 5.50 -15.71 5.12
CA THR A 46 4.09 -15.30 5.07
C THR A 46 3.21 -16.54 5.07
N ALA A 47 2.26 -16.61 5.99
CA ALA A 47 1.33 -17.72 6.13
C ALA A 47 -0.11 -17.22 6.20
N ILE A 48 -1.04 -17.97 5.61
CA ILE A 48 -2.48 -17.70 5.75
C ILE A 48 -2.92 -18.20 7.14
N THR A 49 -3.56 -17.33 7.92
CA THR A 49 -4.10 -17.65 9.24
C THR A 49 -5.63 -17.69 9.28
N GLU A 50 -6.29 -16.98 8.36
CA GLU A 50 -7.73 -17.05 8.16
C GLU A 50 -8.00 -17.18 6.65
N GLU A 51 -8.60 -18.29 6.25
CA GLU A 51 -8.99 -18.55 4.86
C GLU A 51 -10.38 -17.98 4.56
N PRO A 52 -10.62 -17.51 3.33
CA PRO A 52 -11.94 -17.07 2.89
C PRO A 52 -12.80 -18.26 2.44
N ASP A 53 -14.13 -18.12 2.52
CA ASP A 53 -15.08 -19.13 2.02
C ASP A 53 -14.93 -19.37 0.50
N HIS A 54 -14.48 -18.38 -0.24
CA HIS A 54 -14.14 -18.49 -1.65
C HIS A 54 -12.98 -17.56 -2.02
N TRP A 55 -12.27 -17.96 -3.08
CA TRP A 55 -11.06 -17.29 -3.56
C TRP A 55 -11.29 -16.60 -4.90
N PRO A 56 -11.75 -15.33 -4.94
CA PRO A 56 -11.76 -14.59 -6.20
C PRO A 56 -10.35 -14.39 -6.72
N SER A 57 -10.18 -14.41 -8.05
CA SER A 57 -8.87 -14.27 -8.69
C SER A 57 -8.05 -13.06 -8.21
N PRO A 58 -8.64 -11.85 -8.02
CA PRO A 58 -7.90 -10.71 -7.47
C PRO A 58 -7.37 -10.92 -6.05
N LEU A 59 -8.09 -11.70 -5.22
CA LEU A 59 -7.62 -12.03 -3.87
C LEU A 59 -6.39 -12.94 -3.92
N LYS A 60 -6.43 -13.99 -4.75
CA LYS A 60 -5.26 -14.88 -4.97
C LYS A 60 -4.06 -14.09 -5.47
N GLN A 61 -4.24 -13.25 -6.49
CA GLN A 61 -3.17 -12.41 -7.05
C GLN A 61 -2.56 -11.48 -6.00
N CYS A 62 -3.40 -10.90 -5.13
CA CYS A 62 -2.94 -10.03 -4.05
C CYS A 62 -2.12 -10.80 -3.00
N VAL A 63 -2.59 -11.97 -2.58
CA VAL A 63 -1.86 -12.84 -1.62
C VAL A 63 -0.52 -13.28 -2.20
N ASP A 64 -0.49 -13.72 -3.45
CA ASP A 64 0.73 -14.13 -4.14
C ASP A 64 1.72 -12.96 -4.25
N TRP A 65 1.21 -11.77 -4.61
CA TRP A 65 2.04 -10.57 -4.70
C TRP A 65 2.62 -10.17 -3.35
N LEU A 66 1.80 -10.13 -2.30
CA LEU A 66 2.24 -9.79 -0.93
C LEU A 66 3.23 -10.82 -0.38
N THR A 67 3.03 -12.10 -0.66
CA THR A 67 3.95 -13.18 -0.25
C THR A 67 5.34 -12.96 -0.87
N VAL A 68 5.38 -12.60 -2.15
CA VAL A 68 6.65 -12.26 -2.82
C VAL A 68 7.22 -10.96 -2.25
N TYR A 69 6.39 -9.93 -1.99
CA TYR A 69 6.83 -8.65 -1.45
C TYR A 69 7.53 -8.81 -0.10
N PHE A 70 6.94 -9.54 0.83
CA PHE A 70 7.57 -9.75 2.15
C PHE A 70 8.84 -10.61 2.09
N LYS A 71 9.03 -11.39 1.04
CA LYS A 71 10.27 -12.14 0.80
C LYS A 71 11.33 -11.28 0.10
N ASP A 72 10.93 -10.56 -0.94
CA ASP A 72 11.77 -9.71 -1.79
C ASP A 72 10.91 -8.63 -2.48
N ALA A 73 10.96 -7.41 -1.94
CA ALA A 73 10.18 -6.30 -2.46
C ALA A 73 10.53 -5.93 -3.91
N LYS A 74 11.82 -6.07 -4.30
CA LYS A 74 12.26 -5.81 -5.67
C LYS A 74 11.74 -6.86 -6.64
N ALA A 75 11.65 -8.11 -6.23
CA ALA A 75 11.04 -9.15 -7.05
C ALA A 75 9.54 -8.92 -7.23
N ALA A 76 8.83 -8.51 -6.18
CA ALA A 76 7.42 -8.16 -6.25
C ALA A 76 7.16 -6.96 -7.18
N SER A 77 8.01 -5.94 -7.16
CA SER A 77 7.86 -4.75 -8.02
C SER A 77 7.93 -5.03 -9.53
N ARG A 78 8.46 -6.19 -9.93
CA ARG A 78 8.50 -6.65 -11.33
C ARG A 78 7.26 -7.42 -11.74
N LYS A 79 6.37 -7.74 -10.79
CA LYS A 79 5.12 -8.44 -11.05
C LYS A 79 4.00 -7.44 -11.31
N PRO A 80 3.00 -7.80 -12.14
CA PRO A 80 1.81 -6.97 -12.29
C PRO A 80 1.09 -6.86 -10.94
N LEU A 81 0.58 -5.67 -10.65
CA LEU A 81 -0.28 -5.45 -9.49
C LEU A 81 -1.63 -6.16 -9.69
N PRO A 82 -2.23 -6.68 -8.62
CA PRO A 82 -3.60 -7.16 -8.68
C PRO A 82 -4.55 -6.01 -9.04
N PRO A 83 -5.68 -6.26 -9.72
CA PRO A 83 -6.64 -5.22 -10.03
C PRO A 83 -7.26 -4.64 -8.76
N PHE A 84 -7.57 -3.34 -8.79
CA PHE A 84 -8.21 -2.63 -7.68
C PHE A 84 -9.68 -2.38 -8.00
N HIS A 85 -10.57 -2.58 -7.05
CA HIS A 85 -11.97 -2.27 -7.17
C HIS A 85 -12.42 -1.22 -6.16
N ARG A 86 -12.60 -0.01 -6.64
CA ARG A 86 -13.01 1.16 -5.86
C ARG A 86 -14.30 1.73 -6.45
N PRO A 87 -15.45 1.14 -6.15
CA PRO A 87 -16.72 1.49 -6.80
C PRO A 87 -17.18 2.94 -6.53
N THR A 88 -16.65 3.57 -5.49
CA THR A 88 -16.95 4.96 -5.12
C THR A 88 -15.87 5.96 -5.51
N ALA A 89 -14.73 5.50 -6.06
CA ALA A 89 -13.65 6.37 -6.46
C ALA A 89 -14.01 7.13 -7.74
N LYS A 90 -13.91 8.46 -7.68
CA LYS A 90 -14.02 9.31 -8.88
C LYS A 90 -12.68 9.31 -9.59
N THR A 91 -12.58 8.68 -10.75
CA THR A 91 -11.35 8.50 -11.52
C THR A 91 -10.75 9.81 -12.04
N ASP A 92 -11.54 10.88 -12.14
CA ASP A 92 -11.13 12.22 -12.51
C ASP A 92 -10.70 13.10 -11.31
N SER A 93 -10.81 12.58 -10.08
CA SER A 93 -10.45 13.33 -8.87
C SER A 93 -8.94 13.51 -8.74
N PHE A 94 -8.54 14.62 -8.09
CA PHE A 94 -7.13 14.87 -7.74
C PHE A 94 -6.53 13.71 -6.93
N THR A 95 -7.27 13.21 -5.96
CA THR A 95 -6.86 12.05 -5.14
C THR A 95 -6.54 10.83 -6.00
N TYR A 96 -7.37 10.51 -6.99
CA TYR A 96 -7.13 9.38 -7.88
C TYR A 96 -5.86 9.58 -8.71
N LYS A 97 -5.66 10.78 -9.27
CA LYS A 97 -4.43 11.12 -10.01
C LYS A 97 -3.17 10.98 -9.16
N VAL A 98 -3.23 11.41 -7.89
CA VAL A 98 -2.12 11.24 -6.94
C VAL A 98 -1.81 9.75 -6.74
N TRP A 99 -2.83 8.93 -6.56
CA TRP A 99 -2.66 7.49 -6.36
C TRP A 99 -2.07 6.80 -7.59
N GLU A 100 -2.55 7.10 -8.79
CA GLU A 100 -2.03 6.58 -10.06
C GLU A 100 -0.56 6.98 -10.25
N THR A 101 -0.25 8.28 -10.07
CA THR A 101 1.12 8.78 -10.19
C THR A 101 2.06 8.10 -9.21
N LEU A 102 1.68 8.00 -7.93
CA LEU A 102 2.49 7.35 -6.92
C LEU A 102 2.74 5.86 -7.24
N THR A 103 1.69 5.15 -7.64
CA THR A 103 1.77 3.70 -7.90
C THR A 103 2.64 3.38 -9.11
N HIS A 104 2.58 4.20 -10.17
CA HIS A 104 3.23 3.89 -11.44
C HIS A 104 4.55 4.63 -11.69
N GLN A 105 4.80 5.75 -11.00
CA GLN A 105 5.96 6.60 -11.26
C GLN A 105 6.96 6.66 -10.10
N VAL A 106 6.64 6.13 -8.91
CA VAL A 106 7.57 6.06 -7.80
C VAL A 106 7.95 4.61 -7.54
N PRO A 107 9.10 4.14 -8.05
CA PRO A 107 9.48 2.73 -7.98
C PRO A 107 9.85 2.29 -6.56
N CYS A 108 9.91 0.96 -6.40
CA CYS A 108 10.39 0.32 -5.17
C CYS A 108 11.82 0.75 -4.86
N GLY A 109 12.07 1.15 -3.63
CA GLY A 109 13.37 1.65 -3.17
C GLY A 109 13.60 3.15 -3.37
N GLU A 110 12.64 3.86 -3.95
CA GLU A 110 12.67 5.31 -4.07
C GLU A 110 11.65 6.01 -3.19
N THR A 111 11.90 7.26 -2.87
CA THR A 111 10.98 8.12 -2.12
C THR A 111 10.77 9.44 -2.84
N VAL A 112 9.61 10.02 -2.63
CA VAL A 112 9.28 11.39 -3.09
C VAL A 112 8.76 12.20 -1.91
N THR A 113 8.97 13.51 -1.95
CA THR A 113 8.31 14.39 -0.97
C THR A 113 6.88 14.68 -1.39
N TYR A 114 6.05 15.13 -0.42
CA TYR A 114 4.69 15.59 -0.73
C TYR A 114 4.68 16.68 -1.82
N GLY A 115 5.68 17.57 -1.82
CA GLY A 115 5.80 18.63 -2.84
C GLY A 115 6.18 18.08 -4.22
N GLN A 116 7.13 17.15 -4.27
CA GLN A 116 7.50 16.49 -5.52
C GLN A 116 6.32 15.74 -6.12
N LEU A 117 5.58 14.97 -5.32
CA LEU A 117 4.40 14.26 -5.80
C LEU A 117 3.31 15.23 -6.25
N ALA A 118 3.12 16.35 -5.57
CA ALA A 118 2.21 17.41 -6.00
C ALA A 118 2.59 17.99 -7.37
N ALA A 119 3.88 18.26 -7.59
CA ALA A 119 4.39 18.72 -8.88
C ALA A 119 4.20 17.65 -9.98
N MET A 120 4.47 16.38 -9.70
CA MET A 120 4.27 15.26 -10.65
C MET A 120 2.82 15.15 -11.14
N VAL A 121 1.84 15.49 -10.31
CA VAL A 121 0.41 15.53 -10.72
C VAL A 121 -0.04 16.85 -11.32
N GLY A 122 0.90 17.77 -11.54
CA GLY A 122 0.64 19.06 -12.20
C GLY A 122 0.13 20.18 -11.28
N ASN A 123 0.31 20.06 -9.96
CA ASN A 123 -0.08 21.10 -9.00
C ASN A 123 0.89 21.16 -7.81
N ASP A 124 1.98 21.88 -7.95
CA ASP A 124 3.07 22.03 -6.99
C ASP A 124 2.63 22.63 -5.64
N LYS A 125 1.51 23.37 -5.61
CA LYS A 125 0.92 23.97 -4.40
C LYS A 125 0.03 23.00 -3.61
N ALA A 126 -0.24 21.81 -4.12
CA ALA A 126 -1.22 20.87 -3.58
C ALA A 126 -0.68 19.92 -2.50
N CYS A 127 0.43 20.21 -1.81
CA CYS A 127 1.05 19.33 -0.81
C CYS A 127 0.06 18.82 0.27
N ARG A 128 -0.85 19.69 0.75
CA ARG A 128 -1.88 19.32 1.73
C ARG A 128 -2.90 18.34 1.15
N ALA A 129 -3.30 18.52 -0.12
CA ALA A 129 -4.22 17.63 -0.80
C ALA A 129 -3.57 16.25 -1.07
N VAL A 130 -2.27 16.23 -1.41
CA VAL A 130 -1.48 14.98 -1.48
C VAL A 130 -1.48 14.27 -0.13
N GLY A 131 -1.25 14.98 0.97
CA GLY A 131 -1.36 14.43 2.33
C GLY A 131 -2.76 13.85 2.62
N GLY A 132 -3.81 14.50 2.15
CA GLY A 132 -5.19 13.98 2.19
C GLY A 132 -5.35 12.68 1.41
N ALA A 133 -4.82 12.60 0.18
CA ALA A 133 -4.83 11.42 -0.65
C ALA A 133 -4.09 10.24 0.02
N MET A 134 -2.96 10.49 0.68
CA MET A 134 -2.23 9.45 1.42
C MET A 134 -3.04 8.91 2.60
N ARG A 135 -3.73 9.78 3.35
CA ARG A 135 -4.61 9.33 4.45
C ARG A 135 -5.81 8.52 3.98
N ALA A 136 -6.32 8.82 2.78
CA ALA A 136 -7.46 8.12 2.19
C ALA A 136 -7.09 6.79 1.51
N ASN A 137 -5.81 6.38 1.54
CA ASN A 137 -5.36 5.14 0.94
C ASN A 137 -5.91 3.92 1.69
N GLN A 138 -6.69 3.10 0.99
CA GLN A 138 -7.30 1.88 1.50
C GLN A 138 -6.50 0.62 1.18
N ILE A 139 -5.47 0.71 0.35
CA ILE A 139 -4.67 -0.45 -0.11
C ILE A 139 -3.17 -0.19 0.08
N PRO A 140 -2.71 0.07 1.33
CA PRO A 140 -1.31 0.31 1.59
C PRO A 140 -0.43 -0.84 1.07
N ILE A 141 0.83 -0.57 0.83
CA ILE A 141 1.85 -1.42 0.18
C ILE A 141 1.63 -1.49 -1.34
N LEU A 142 0.48 -1.94 -1.83
CA LEU A 142 0.18 -1.95 -3.27
C LEU A 142 0.14 -0.53 -3.84
N MET A 143 -0.52 0.39 -3.12
CA MET A 143 -0.39 1.83 -3.33
C MET A 143 0.59 2.37 -2.27
N PRO A 144 1.82 2.68 -2.65
CA PRO A 144 2.94 2.79 -1.73
C PRO A 144 3.02 4.16 -1.04
N CYS A 145 1.99 4.55 -0.27
CA CYS A 145 1.97 5.82 0.46
C CYS A 145 3.13 5.97 1.47
N HIS A 146 3.77 4.86 1.87
CA HIS A 146 4.99 4.88 2.67
C HIS A 146 6.18 5.50 1.96
N ARG A 147 6.20 5.54 0.61
CA ARG A 147 7.27 6.19 -0.18
C ARG A 147 7.19 7.72 -0.21
N VAL A 148 6.11 8.31 0.35
CA VAL A 148 5.95 9.77 0.40
C VAL A 148 6.48 10.29 1.73
N THR A 149 7.49 11.16 1.71
CA THR A 149 8.21 11.68 2.87
C THR A 149 8.10 13.20 2.99
N ALA A 150 8.50 13.75 4.14
CA ALA A 150 8.59 15.20 4.32
C ALA A 150 9.83 15.79 3.62
N SER A 151 9.77 17.06 3.25
CA SER A 151 10.85 17.76 2.54
C SER A 151 12.15 17.92 3.35
N ASN A 152 12.06 17.88 4.68
CA ASN A 152 13.20 17.93 5.58
C ASN A 152 13.89 16.56 5.80
N GLY A 153 13.50 15.53 5.05
CA GLY A 153 14.02 14.17 5.19
C GLY A 153 13.35 13.34 6.29
N ALA A 154 12.44 13.93 7.09
CA ALA A 154 11.66 13.17 8.06
C ALA A 154 10.68 12.23 7.34
N LEU A 155 10.39 11.09 7.96
CA LEU A 155 9.45 10.09 7.41
C LEU A 155 8.05 10.67 7.20
N GLY A 156 7.64 11.65 8.00
CA GLY A 156 6.28 12.17 8.01
C GLY A 156 5.31 11.19 8.68
N ASN A 157 4.05 11.61 8.76
CA ASN A 157 3.00 10.79 9.37
C ASN A 157 2.65 9.57 8.51
N TYR A 158 2.45 8.44 9.17
CA TYR A 158 1.94 7.21 8.58
C TYR A 158 0.90 6.60 9.53
N MET A 159 -0.23 6.11 9.00
CA MET A 159 -1.32 5.55 9.81
C MET A 159 -1.71 6.46 10.99
N SER A 160 -1.94 7.74 10.72
CA SER A 160 -2.28 8.77 11.73
C SER A 160 -1.23 8.93 12.85
N GLY A 161 0.05 8.78 12.51
CA GLY A 161 1.18 8.93 13.42
C GLY A 161 1.56 7.67 14.22
N LYS A 162 0.76 6.62 14.16
CA LYS A 162 1.03 5.35 14.86
C LYS A 162 1.94 4.40 14.07
N GLY A 163 2.17 4.67 12.80
CA GLY A 163 2.85 3.76 11.87
C GLY A 163 4.26 4.19 11.46
N THR A 164 4.93 5.11 12.17
CA THR A 164 6.26 5.60 11.77
C THR A 164 7.31 4.48 11.74
N VAL A 165 7.29 3.58 12.72
CA VAL A 165 8.19 2.41 12.78
C VAL A 165 7.92 1.47 11.60
N LEU A 166 6.66 1.22 11.28
CA LEU A 166 6.26 0.42 10.13
C LEU A 166 6.69 1.07 8.82
N LYS A 167 6.52 2.38 8.67
CA LYS A 167 6.95 3.12 7.48
C LYS A 167 8.45 2.99 7.26
N LYS A 168 9.24 3.16 8.32
CA LYS A 168 10.68 2.97 8.27
C LYS A 168 11.03 1.56 7.81
N TRP A 169 10.42 0.55 8.42
CA TRP A 169 10.64 -0.85 8.06
C TRP A 169 10.32 -1.12 6.59
N LEU A 170 9.18 -0.64 6.08
CA LEU A 170 8.79 -0.82 4.68
C LEU A 170 9.82 -0.18 3.72
N LEU A 171 10.29 1.02 4.01
CA LEU A 171 11.31 1.70 3.20
C LEU A 171 12.64 0.95 3.22
N GLU A 172 13.10 0.51 4.38
CA GLU A 172 14.33 -0.30 4.52
C GLU A 172 14.19 -1.66 3.79
N HIS A 173 13.03 -2.30 3.90
CA HIS A 173 12.72 -3.55 3.19
C HIS A 173 12.76 -3.38 1.65
N GLU A 174 12.36 -2.23 1.15
CA GLU A 174 12.48 -1.87 -0.27
C GLU A 174 13.89 -1.45 -0.68
N GLY A 175 14.79 -1.23 0.28
CA GLY A 175 16.15 -0.76 0.05
C GLY A 175 16.26 0.74 -0.16
N ALA A 176 15.24 1.51 0.26
CA ALA A 176 15.30 2.97 0.28
C ALA A 176 16.23 3.46 1.40
N MET A 177 17.01 4.51 1.12
CA MET A 177 17.82 5.17 2.15
C MET A 177 16.91 6.01 3.05
N VAL A 178 16.80 5.62 4.31
CA VAL A 178 16.06 6.36 5.34
C VAL A 178 17.08 7.10 6.22
N LYS A 179 16.91 8.42 6.30
CA LYS A 179 17.75 9.25 7.19
C LYS A 179 17.23 9.23 8.62
#